data_5704dd807607291318fb9ddbe85180b8
#
_entry.id   5704dd807607291318fb9ddbe85180b8
#
_cell.length_a   1.000
_cell.length_b   1.000
_cell.length_c   1.000
_cell.angle_alpha   90.00
_cell.angle_beta   90.00
_cell.angle_gamma   90.00
#
_symmetry.space_group_name_H-M   'P 1'
#
loop_
_entity.id
_entity.type
_entity.pdbx_description
1 polymer ?
#
loop_
_entity_poly.entity_id
_entity_poly.type
_entity_poly.pdbx_seq_one_letter_code
_entity_poly.pdbx_strand_id
1 'polypeptide(L)'
;RRQRQMCIRDSGEWDEKNTLVHDITTTELGLTLRYAPGETFVNTKQRRVPVSLDAPTFTLSHTVGLKGVLGGEYNFNLTEASIRKRFWFGSWGKLDVTARAGAQWNTVPFPLLNLPMANLSYITQNNESFNLIDNMEFLNDRYASLALSYDMNGKLFNRIPLIKKLKWREMFRIRGMWGTLTDKNNPYKSSNSDLFLFPMRDGMPTSHVMGHTPYVEASVGIYNIFKLLHIEYVRRLTYTDIPGVKKGGVRFMILMIF
;
A
#
# COMPACT_ATOMS: atom_id res chain seq x y z
N ARG A 1 -17.64 -11.41 -9.47
CA ARG A 1 -17.63 -10.26 -10.39
C ARG A 1 -17.18 -9.03 -9.60
N ARG A 2 -16.05 -8.46 -9.96
CA ARG A 2 -15.56 -7.22 -9.37
C ARG A 2 -15.61 -6.14 -10.44
N GLN A 3 -16.42 -5.13 -10.24
CA GLN A 3 -16.45 -3.95 -11.09
C GLN A 3 -15.51 -2.93 -10.45
N ARG A 4 -14.43 -2.59 -11.14
CA ARG A 4 -13.54 -1.51 -10.73
C ARG A 4 -14.07 -0.23 -11.34
N GLN A 5 -14.88 0.48 -10.59
CA GLN A 5 -15.29 1.82 -10.96
C GLN A 5 -14.14 2.76 -10.62
N MET A 6 -13.46 3.26 -11.62
CA MET A 6 -12.47 4.31 -11.41
C MET A 6 -13.22 5.62 -11.20
N CYS A 7 -13.02 6.22 -10.03
CA CYS A 7 -13.47 7.60 -9.78
C CYS A 7 -12.57 8.57 -10.56
N ILE A 8 -12.69 8.61 -11.88
CA ILE A 8 -12.18 9.69 -12.70
C ILE A 8 -13.33 10.69 -12.82
N ARG A 9 -13.29 11.67 -11.93
CA ARG A 9 -14.14 12.84 -12.05
C ARG A 9 -13.66 13.63 -13.26
N ASP A 10 -14.51 13.74 -14.29
CA ASP A 10 -14.51 14.70 -15.39
C ASP A 10 -13.66 14.42 -16.65
N SER A 11 -12.92 13.33 -16.78
CA SER A 11 -12.36 12.94 -18.08
C SER A 11 -12.40 11.43 -18.24
N GLY A 12 -13.12 10.96 -19.22
CA GLY A 12 -13.02 9.56 -19.63
C GLY A 12 -11.59 9.25 -20.10
N GLU A 13 -11.21 7.99 -20.04
CA GLU A 13 -9.93 7.53 -20.53
C GLU A 13 -10.02 7.25 -22.01
N TRP A 14 -8.96 7.62 -22.74
CA TRP A 14 -8.87 7.42 -24.16
C TRP A 14 -7.95 6.26 -24.47
N ASP A 15 -8.38 5.31 -25.31
CA ASP A 15 -7.52 4.33 -25.94
C ASP A 15 -6.76 4.97 -27.12
N GLU A 16 -5.85 4.24 -27.76
CA GLU A 16 -5.13 4.71 -28.94
C GLU A 16 -6.07 5.04 -30.12
N LYS A 17 -7.30 4.50 -30.11
CA LYS A 17 -8.34 4.79 -31.10
C LYS A 17 -9.18 6.01 -30.75
N ASN A 18 -8.80 6.74 -29.69
CA ASN A 18 -9.54 7.91 -29.19
C ASN A 18 -10.99 7.59 -28.78
N THR A 19 -11.22 6.38 -28.26
CA THR A 19 -12.51 5.92 -27.76
C THR A 19 -12.60 6.14 -26.25
N LEU A 20 -13.66 6.79 -25.80
CA LEU A 20 -13.88 7.07 -24.38
C LEU A 20 -14.33 5.78 -23.68
N VAL A 21 -13.57 5.33 -22.68
CA VAL A 21 -13.91 4.16 -21.86
C VAL A 21 -14.31 4.64 -20.47
N HIS A 22 -15.53 4.33 -20.05
CA HIS A 22 -16.08 4.77 -18.75
C HIS A 22 -15.87 3.76 -17.64
N ASP A 23 -15.82 2.47 -17.95
CA ASP A 23 -15.68 1.40 -16.96
C ASP A 23 -14.93 0.20 -17.55
N ILE A 24 -14.34 -0.58 -16.66
CA ILE A 24 -13.69 -1.85 -16.98
C ILE A 24 -14.33 -2.94 -16.13
N THR A 25 -14.78 -4.00 -16.79
CA THR A 25 -15.33 -5.16 -16.10
C THR A 25 -14.31 -6.29 -16.06
N THR A 26 -14.04 -6.83 -14.86
CA THR A 26 -13.18 -8.00 -14.68
C THR A 26 -13.92 -9.12 -13.99
N THR A 27 -13.64 -10.36 -14.40
CA THR A 27 -14.04 -11.57 -13.68
C THR A 27 -12.77 -12.22 -13.14
N GLU A 28 -12.67 -12.30 -11.82
CA GLU A 28 -11.45 -12.69 -11.14
C GLU A 28 -11.67 -13.95 -10.31
N LEU A 29 -10.72 -14.88 -10.39
CA LEU A 29 -10.60 -16.02 -9.48
C LEU A 29 -9.28 -15.90 -8.73
N GLY A 30 -9.35 -15.82 -7.40
CA GLY A 30 -8.18 -15.66 -6.55
C GLY A 30 -8.01 -16.83 -5.58
N LEU A 31 -6.77 -17.31 -5.43
CA LEU A 31 -6.35 -18.26 -4.40
C LEU A 31 -5.35 -17.58 -3.48
N THR A 32 -5.58 -17.66 -2.18
CA THR A 32 -4.65 -17.14 -1.17
C THR A 32 -4.26 -18.26 -0.22
N LEU A 33 -2.96 -18.48 -0.11
CA LEU A 33 -2.34 -19.39 0.85
C LEU A 33 -1.73 -18.55 1.97
N ARG A 34 -2.03 -18.91 3.22
CA ARG A 34 -1.44 -18.31 4.41
C ARG A 34 -0.77 -19.37 5.27
N TYR A 35 0.49 -19.15 5.60
CA TYR A 35 1.27 -19.99 6.47
C TYR A 35 1.85 -19.18 7.62
N ALA A 36 1.57 -19.57 8.86
CA ALA A 36 2.01 -18.87 10.06
C ALA A 36 2.52 -19.87 11.10
N PRO A 37 3.78 -20.29 11.01
CA PRO A 37 4.36 -21.25 11.93
C PRO A 37 4.46 -20.67 13.35
N GLY A 38 4.07 -21.47 14.34
CA GLY A 38 4.09 -21.07 15.75
C GLY A 38 2.97 -20.13 16.17
N GLU A 39 1.97 -19.88 15.31
CA GLU A 39 0.81 -19.07 15.68
C GLU A 39 -0.08 -19.86 16.65
N THR A 40 -0.39 -19.24 17.80
CA THR A 40 -1.31 -19.78 18.80
C THR A 40 -2.68 -19.13 18.68
N PHE A 41 -3.73 -19.87 18.98
CA PHE A 41 -5.10 -19.42 18.80
C PHE A 41 -5.93 -19.62 20.05
N VAL A 42 -6.87 -18.73 20.28
CA VAL A 42 -7.98 -18.93 21.20
C VAL A 42 -9.26 -19.17 20.41
N ASN A 43 -9.92 -20.26 20.70
CA ASN A 43 -11.20 -20.58 20.09
C ASN A 43 -12.31 -19.90 20.90
N THR A 44 -12.99 -18.94 20.29
CA THR A 44 -14.24 -18.37 20.82
C THR A 44 -15.42 -19.13 20.24
N LYS A 45 -16.62 -18.95 20.81
CA LYS A 45 -17.85 -19.59 20.29
C LYS A 45 -18.15 -19.24 18.83
N GLN A 46 -17.64 -18.11 18.33
CA GLN A 46 -17.97 -17.59 17.00
C GLN A 46 -16.80 -17.70 16.00
N ARG A 47 -15.55 -17.63 16.47
CA ARG A 47 -14.37 -17.60 15.58
C ARG A 47 -13.10 -18.00 16.32
N ARG A 48 -12.14 -18.46 15.54
CA ARG A 48 -10.75 -18.69 15.98
C ARG A 48 -9.97 -17.38 15.86
N VAL A 49 -9.39 -16.91 16.98
CA VAL A 49 -8.65 -15.65 17.03
C VAL A 49 -7.18 -15.93 17.32
N PRO A 50 -6.24 -15.44 16.48
CA PRO A 50 -4.82 -15.58 16.76
C PRO A 50 -4.44 -14.72 17.98
N VAL A 51 -3.65 -15.30 18.90
CA VAL A 51 -3.18 -14.63 20.12
C VAL A 51 -1.72 -14.24 19.99
N SER A 52 -0.89 -15.06 19.37
CA SER A 52 0.51 -14.73 19.14
C SER A 52 0.63 -13.74 17.96
N LEU A 53 1.01 -12.50 18.28
CA LEU A 53 1.18 -11.43 17.28
C LEU A 53 2.61 -11.40 16.69
N ASP A 54 3.50 -12.23 17.18
CA ASP A 54 4.93 -12.29 16.82
C ASP A 54 5.29 -13.46 15.92
N ALA A 55 4.35 -14.41 15.70
CA ALA A 55 4.55 -15.47 14.73
C ALA A 55 4.76 -14.88 13.31
N PRO A 56 5.77 -15.36 12.56
CA PRO A 56 5.95 -14.93 11.18
C PRO A 56 4.74 -15.39 10.34
N THR A 57 4.23 -14.50 9.53
CA THR A 57 3.11 -14.81 8.64
C THR A 57 3.55 -14.64 7.20
N PHE A 58 3.44 -15.71 6.43
CA PHE A 58 3.69 -15.74 5.00
C PHE A 58 2.36 -15.82 4.27
N THR A 59 2.16 -14.98 3.27
CA THR A 59 0.97 -15.02 2.44
C THR A 59 1.39 -15.02 0.98
N LEU A 60 0.82 -15.93 0.20
CA LEU A 60 0.98 -16.00 -1.24
C LEU A 60 -0.41 -15.98 -1.86
N SER A 61 -0.67 -15.02 -2.73
CA SER A 61 -1.92 -14.92 -3.48
C SER A 61 -1.66 -14.95 -4.97
N HIS A 62 -2.53 -15.63 -5.68
CA HIS A 62 -2.55 -15.65 -7.13
C HIS A 62 -3.97 -15.40 -7.62
N THR A 63 -4.11 -14.38 -8.47
CA THR A 63 -5.39 -13.96 -9.04
C THR A 63 -5.33 -14.11 -10.55
N VAL A 64 -6.33 -14.78 -11.11
CA VAL A 64 -6.49 -14.95 -12.55
C VAL A 64 -7.72 -14.17 -13.00
N GLY A 65 -7.54 -13.28 -13.95
CA GLY A 65 -8.63 -12.61 -14.67
C GLY A 65 -9.04 -13.43 -15.89
N LEU A 66 -10.33 -13.60 -16.08
CA LEU A 66 -10.92 -14.44 -17.13
C LEU A 66 -11.70 -13.58 -18.11
N LYS A 67 -11.19 -13.46 -19.34
CA LYS A 67 -11.88 -12.78 -20.44
C LYS A 67 -13.04 -13.63 -20.96
N GLY A 68 -14.19 -13.00 -21.27
CA GLY A 68 -15.38 -13.64 -21.81
C GLY A 68 -16.26 -14.37 -20.78
N VAL A 69 -15.81 -14.50 -19.53
CA VAL A 69 -16.59 -15.11 -18.45
C VAL A 69 -17.32 -14.00 -17.68
N LEU A 70 -18.63 -14.12 -17.53
CA LEU A 70 -19.49 -13.16 -16.80
C LEU A 70 -19.23 -11.68 -17.17
N GLY A 71 -18.86 -11.42 -18.41
CA GLY A 71 -18.56 -10.07 -18.92
C GLY A 71 -17.15 -9.57 -18.60
N GLY A 72 -16.22 -10.44 -18.23
CA GLY A 72 -14.82 -10.07 -18.09
C GLY A 72 -14.18 -9.70 -19.43
N GLU A 73 -13.45 -8.59 -19.48
CA GLU A 73 -12.87 -8.04 -20.70
C GLU A 73 -11.39 -8.40 -20.88
N TYR A 74 -10.69 -8.73 -19.78
CA TYR A 74 -9.25 -8.95 -19.78
C TYR A 74 -8.83 -10.30 -19.21
N ASN A 75 -7.80 -10.90 -19.81
CA ASN A 75 -7.08 -12.02 -19.24
C ASN A 75 -5.82 -11.50 -18.53
N PHE A 76 -5.66 -11.85 -17.26
CA PHE A 76 -4.45 -11.48 -16.53
C PHE A 76 -4.13 -12.46 -15.41
N ASN A 77 -2.86 -12.48 -15.01
CA ASN A 77 -2.34 -13.24 -13.89
C ASN A 77 -1.57 -12.30 -12.98
N LEU A 78 -2.03 -12.15 -11.75
CA LEU A 78 -1.40 -11.35 -10.71
C LEU A 78 -0.93 -12.27 -9.59
N THR A 79 0.36 -12.23 -9.26
CA THR A 79 0.92 -12.96 -8.11
C THR A 79 1.43 -11.96 -7.09
N GLU A 80 1.05 -12.13 -5.84
CA GLU A 80 1.53 -11.30 -4.73
C GLU A 80 2.00 -12.20 -3.59
N ALA A 81 3.12 -11.83 -2.98
CA ALA A 81 3.66 -12.47 -1.80
C ALA A 81 3.86 -11.44 -0.69
N SER A 82 3.62 -11.82 0.55
CA SER A 82 3.92 -10.97 1.70
C SER A 82 4.47 -11.76 2.87
N ILE A 83 5.36 -11.12 3.61
CA ILE A 83 5.95 -11.63 4.86
C ILE A 83 5.73 -10.56 5.91
N ARG A 84 5.19 -10.98 7.06
CA ARG A 84 5.01 -10.11 8.22
C ARG A 84 5.63 -10.76 9.43
N LYS A 85 6.43 -10.01 10.20
CA LYS A 85 7.08 -10.48 11.42
C LYS A 85 7.18 -9.36 12.43
N ARG A 86 6.90 -9.69 13.70
CA ARG A 86 7.16 -8.82 14.86
C ARG A 86 8.39 -9.30 15.59
N PHE A 87 9.26 -8.36 15.97
CA PHE A 87 10.43 -8.57 16.79
C PHE A 87 10.26 -7.79 18.10
N TRP A 88 10.49 -8.46 19.22
CA TRP A 88 10.45 -7.87 20.54
C TRP A 88 11.86 -7.61 21.05
N PHE A 89 12.11 -6.40 21.51
CA PHE A 89 13.40 -5.96 22.08
C PHE A 89 13.31 -5.73 23.59
N GLY A 90 12.48 -6.47 24.29
CA GLY A 90 12.25 -6.32 25.72
C GLY A 90 11.77 -4.92 26.08
N SER A 91 12.51 -4.23 26.96
CA SER A 91 12.16 -2.86 27.38
C SER A 91 12.32 -1.78 26.31
N TRP A 92 12.91 -2.11 25.15
CA TRP A 92 13.07 -1.20 24.02
C TRP A 92 11.90 -1.24 23.03
N GLY A 93 10.89 -2.07 23.36
CA GLY A 93 9.67 -2.12 22.55
C GLY A 93 9.67 -3.19 21.47
N LYS A 94 9.07 -2.88 20.33
CA LYS A 94 8.86 -3.84 19.23
C LYS A 94 9.07 -3.20 17.87
N LEU A 95 9.51 -4.03 16.92
CA LEU A 95 9.62 -3.69 15.51
C LEU A 95 8.67 -4.61 14.71
N ASP A 96 7.72 -4.03 14.03
CA ASP A 96 6.89 -4.70 13.04
C ASP A 96 7.50 -4.51 11.65
N VAL A 97 7.77 -5.63 10.98
CA VAL A 97 8.33 -5.68 9.63
C VAL A 97 7.31 -6.30 8.71
N THR A 98 6.99 -5.62 7.62
CA THR A 98 6.16 -6.16 6.54
C THR A 98 6.88 -5.94 5.21
N ALA A 99 7.15 -7.02 4.50
CA ALA A 99 7.65 -7.00 3.13
C ALA A 99 6.59 -7.56 2.20
N ARG A 100 6.41 -6.94 1.02
CA ARG A 100 5.50 -7.39 -0.03
C ARG A 100 6.19 -7.31 -1.37
N ALA A 101 5.84 -8.23 -2.25
CA ALA A 101 6.23 -8.20 -3.66
C ALA A 101 5.06 -8.66 -4.51
N GLY A 102 4.94 -8.10 -5.70
CA GLY A 102 3.90 -8.48 -6.63
C GLY A 102 4.35 -8.35 -8.08
N ALA A 103 3.78 -9.17 -8.94
CA ALA A 103 4.03 -9.17 -10.36
C ALA A 103 2.75 -9.40 -11.16
N GLN A 104 2.51 -8.52 -12.11
CA GLN A 104 1.51 -8.67 -13.17
C GLN A 104 2.20 -9.30 -14.38
N TRP A 105 1.76 -10.50 -14.76
CA TRP A 105 2.44 -11.30 -15.77
C TRP A 105 2.00 -10.99 -17.20
N ASN A 106 0.78 -10.49 -17.38
CA ASN A 106 0.20 -10.20 -18.69
C ASN A 106 0.30 -8.74 -19.07
N THR A 107 0.08 -8.45 -20.33
CA THR A 107 -0.18 -7.09 -20.80
C THR A 107 -1.59 -6.69 -20.40
N VAL A 108 -1.71 -5.58 -19.67
CA VAL A 108 -2.98 -5.08 -19.16
C VAL A 108 -3.01 -3.55 -19.21
N PRO A 109 -4.18 -2.94 -19.35
CA PRO A 109 -4.31 -1.50 -19.25
C PRO A 109 -3.97 -1.03 -17.82
N PHE A 110 -3.55 0.24 -17.68
CA PHE A 110 -3.03 0.77 -16.41
C PHE A 110 -3.97 0.61 -15.20
N PRO A 111 -5.32 0.59 -15.32
CA PRO A 111 -6.17 0.36 -14.16
C PRO A 111 -6.04 -1.03 -13.54
N LEU A 112 -5.47 -1.99 -14.28
CA LEU A 112 -5.22 -3.36 -13.81
C LEU A 112 -3.77 -3.58 -13.37
N LEU A 113 -2.91 -2.57 -13.44
CA LEU A 113 -1.56 -2.62 -12.92
C LEU A 113 -1.53 -2.62 -11.39
N ASN A 114 -0.36 -2.95 -10.84
CA ASN A 114 -0.12 -2.86 -9.41
C ASN A 114 -0.01 -1.39 -8.99
N LEU A 115 -0.98 -0.96 -8.21
CA LEU A 115 -1.01 0.37 -7.62
C LEU A 115 -0.48 0.31 -6.19
N PRO A 116 0.39 1.27 -5.78
CA PRO A 116 0.78 1.37 -4.38
C PRO A 116 -0.44 1.61 -3.50
N MET A 117 -0.42 1.06 -2.29
CA MET A 117 -1.48 1.30 -1.30
C MET A 117 -1.38 2.74 -0.78
N ALA A 118 -1.99 3.68 -1.50
CA ALA A 118 -2.02 5.10 -1.13
C ALA A 118 -3.10 5.37 -0.07
N ASN A 119 -2.74 6.10 0.98
CA ASN A 119 -3.67 6.63 1.96
C ASN A 119 -4.00 8.09 1.64
N LEU A 120 -5.16 8.30 1.04
CA LEU A 120 -5.63 9.64 0.66
C LEU A 120 -6.27 10.42 1.81
N SER A 121 -6.48 9.79 2.96
CA SER A 121 -7.10 10.42 4.13
C SER A 121 -6.05 10.98 5.11
N TYR A 122 -6.48 11.90 5.97
CA TYR A 122 -5.65 12.35 7.09
C TYR A 122 -5.62 11.34 8.23
N ILE A 123 -6.46 10.32 8.19
CA ILE A 123 -6.53 9.25 9.19
C ILE A 123 -5.66 8.08 8.70
N THR A 124 -4.72 7.64 9.52
CA THR A 124 -3.93 6.45 9.22
C THR A 124 -4.78 5.20 9.40
N GLN A 125 -5.04 4.50 8.32
CA GLN A 125 -5.87 3.30 8.32
C GLN A 125 -5.05 2.02 8.47
N ASN A 126 -3.84 2.00 7.89
CA ASN A 126 -2.99 0.82 7.84
C ASN A 126 -1.51 1.22 7.99
N ASN A 127 -0.72 0.38 8.67
CA ASN A 127 0.73 0.57 8.82
C ASN A 127 1.51 0.39 7.50
N GLU A 128 0.92 -0.25 6.52
CA GLU A 128 1.55 -0.60 5.24
C GLU A 128 1.24 0.40 4.13
N SER A 129 0.19 1.21 4.27
CA SER A 129 -0.19 2.21 3.26
C SER A 129 0.74 3.42 3.30
N PHE A 130 1.09 3.92 2.12
CA PHE A 130 1.85 5.14 1.95
C PHE A 130 0.96 6.35 2.19
N ASN A 131 1.45 7.31 2.95
CA ASN A 131 0.65 8.47 3.38
C ASN A 131 0.82 9.70 2.48
N LEU A 132 1.84 9.73 1.63
CA LEU A 132 2.17 10.88 0.79
C LEU A 132 2.19 10.56 -0.70
N ILE A 133 1.92 9.32 -1.10
CA ILE A 133 1.66 8.94 -2.49
C ILE A 133 0.21 9.32 -2.82
N ASP A 134 0.01 9.98 -3.94
CA ASP A 134 -1.32 10.21 -4.48
C ASP A 134 -1.82 8.97 -5.26
N ASN A 135 -3.14 8.90 -5.47
CA ASN A 135 -3.72 7.78 -6.22
C ASN A 135 -3.13 7.74 -7.63
N MET A 136 -2.74 6.54 -8.08
CA MET A 136 -2.13 6.31 -9.41
C MET A 136 -0.83 7.08 -9.67
N GLU A 137 -0.19 7.67 -8.67
CA GLU A 137 1.06 8.41 -8.87
C GLU A 137 2.17 7.53 -9.48
N PHE A 138 2.27 6.27 -9.06
CA PHE A 138 3.22 5.31 -9.62
C PHE A 138 2.48 4.11 -10.20
N LEU A 139 2.81 3.76 -11.45
CA LEU A 139 2.27 2.61 -12.16
C LEU A 139 3.38 1.57 -12.34
N ASN A 140 3.13 0.36 -11.85
CA ASN A 140 4.11 -0.71 -11.84
C ASN A 140 3.45 -2.03 -12.25
N ASP A 141 4.12 -2.83 -13.05
CA ASP A 141 3.71 -4.22 -13.28
C ASP A 141 4.45 -5.20 -12.33
N ARG A 142 5.57 -4.77 -11.74
CA ARG A 142 6.27 -5.48 -10.68
C ARG A 142 6.64 -4.51 -9.58
N TYR A 143 6.52 -4.94 -8.35
CA TYR A 143 6.90 -4.12 -7.20
C TYR A 143 7.44 -4.95 -6.05
N ALA A 144 8.26 -4.33 -5.23
CA ALA A 144 8.64 -4.77 -3.90
C ALA A 144 8.46 -3.61 -2.92
N SER A 145 7.89 -3.87 -1.76
CA SER A 145 7.71 -2.85 -0.72
C SER A 145 8.13 -3.37 0.64
N LEU A 146 8.62 -2.46 1.48
CA LEU A 146 9.04 -2.72 2.85
C LEU A 146 8.43 -1.65 3.77
N ALA A 147 7.75 -2.09 4.81
CA ALA A 147 7.24 -1.24 5.87
C ALA A 147 7.83 -1.68 7.20
N LEU A 148 8.50 -0.75 7.87
CA LEU A 148 9.08 -0.89 9.19
C LEU A 148 8.34 0.03 10.15
N SER A 149 7.86 -0.51 11.28
CA SER A 149 7.20 0.27 12.33
C SER A 149 7.82 -0.06 13.68
N TYR A 150 8.61 0.86 14.22
CA TYR A 150 9.29 0.70 15.51
C TYR A 150 8.57 1.48 16.60
N ASP A 151 8.07 0.75 17.58
CA ASP A 151 7.39 1.24 18.77
C ASP A 151 8.36 1.11 19.96
N MET A 152 8.85 2.23 20.48
CA MET A 152 9.81 2.26 21.59
C MET A 152 9.15 2.11 22.98
N ASN A 153 7.82 1.95 23.03
CA ASN A 153 7.08 1.73 24.27
C ASN A 153 7.31 2.79 25.36
N GLY A 154 7.54 4.05 24.96
CA GLY A 154 7.78 5.16 25.86
C GLY A 154 9.21 5.23 26.43
N LYS A 155 10.17 4.53 25.83
CA LYS A 155 11.55 4.45 26.37
C LYS A 155 12.21 5.81 26.52
N LEU A 156 11.99 6.74 25.59
CA LEU A 156 12.51 8.10 25.64
C LEU A 156 11.63 8.98 26.54
N PHE A 157 10.31 8.96 26.34
CA PHE A 157 9.37 9.82 27.04
C PHE A 157 9.29 9.54 28.54
N ASN A 158 9.46 8.28 28.96
CA ASN A 158 9.50 7.92 30.37
C ASN A 158 10.71 8.47 31.13
N ARG A 159 11.73 9.02 30.45
CA ARG A 159 12.86 9.71 31.06
C ARG A 159 12.52 11.16 31.45
N ILE A 160 11.46 11.72 30.88
CA ILE A 160 11.04 13.10 31.14
C ILE A 160 9.89 13.06 32.16
N PRO A 161 10.05 13.59 33.38
CA PRO A 161 9.09 13.40 34.48
C PRO A 161 7.65 13.80 34.17
N LEU A 162 7.45 14.91 33.44
CA LEU A 162 6.11 15.38 33.05
C LEU A 162 5.47 14.48 32.01
N ILE A 163 6.22 14.11 30.97
CA ILE A 163 5.72 13.26 29.86
C ILE A 163 5.44 11.84 30.34
N LYS A 164 6.26 11.33 31.28
CA LYS A 164 6.04 10.04 31.92
C LYS A 164 4.64 9.93 32.54
N LYS A 165 4.14 11.00 33.18
CA LYS A 165 2.79 11.03 33.76
C LYS A 165 1.69 10.93 32.71
N LEU A 166 1.92 11.45 31.51
CA LEU A 166 0.98 11.40 30.39
C LEU A 166 0.94 10.03 29.72
N LYS A 167 1.92 9.15 29.99
CA LYS A 167 2.04 7.80 29.40
C LYS A 167 2.09 7.82 27.86
N TRP A 168 2.56 8.91 27.28
CA TRP A 168 2.79 9.02 25.84
C TRP A 168 3.91 8.10 25.40
N ARG A 169 3.81 7.61 24.17
CA ARG A 169 4.77 6.67 23.60
C ARG A 169 5.18 7.13 22.20
N GLU A 170 6.46 6.96 21.91
CA GLU A 170 7.05 7.30 20.63
C GLU A 170 7.01 6.14 19.64
N MET A 171 6.84 6.47 18.35
CA MET A 171 6.86 5.53 17.25
C MET A 171 7.59 6.12 16.06
N PHE A 172 8.36 5.28 15.37
CA PHE A 172 9.06 5.60 14.13
C PHE A 172 8.63 4.63 13.05
N ARG A 173 8.41 5.14 11.83
CA ARG A 173 8.08 4.31 10.69
C ARG A 173 8.91 4.70 9.49
N ILE A 174 9.29 3.71 8.71
CA ILE A 174 9.91 3.87 7.39
C ILE A 174 9.14 2.97 6.44
N ARG A 175 8.73 3.52 5.31
CA ARG A 175 8.08 2.78 4.24
C ARG A 175 8.82 3.05 2.95
N GLY A 176 9.10 1.99 2.22
CA GLY A 176 9.75 2.08 0.93
C GLY A 176 9.06 1.19 -0.09
N MET A 177 9.11 1.59 -1.34
CA MET A 177 8.63 0.81 -2.46
C MET A 177 9.58 1.01 -3.64
N TRP A 178 9.88 -0.07 -4.29
CA TRP A 178 10.53 -0.10 -5.59
C TRP A 178 9.58 -0.77 -6.58
N GLY A 179 9.48 -0.22 -7.77
CA GLY A 179 8.61 -0.76 -8.80
C GLY A 179 9.21 -0.59 -10.19
N THR A 180 8.76 -1.40 -11.12
CA THR A 180 9.11 -1.31 -12.53
C THR A 180 7.86 -1.42 -13.38
N LEU A 181 7.89 -0.77 -14.53
CA LEU A 181 6.92 -0.93 -15.60
C LEU A 181 7.65 -1.43 -16.84
N THR A 182 7.34 -2.66 -17.26
CA THR A 182 7.92 -3.24 -18.47
C THR A 182 7.32 -2.61 -19.71
N ASP A 183 8.07 -2.61 -20.80
CA ASP A 183 7.66 -1.97 -22.07
C ASP A 183 6.32 -2.52 -22.60
N LYS A 184 5.98 -3.79 -22.30
CA LYS A 184 4.70 -4.39 -22.70
C LYS A 184 3.47 -3.75 -22.05
N ASN A 185 3.62 -3.12 -20.88
CA ASN A 185 2.57 -2.46 -20.12
C ASN A 185 2.67 -0.93 -20.19
N ASN A 186 3.64 -0.41 -20.92
CA ASN A 186 3.81 1.01 -21.15
C ASN A 186 3.16 1.41 -22.48
N PRO A 187 2.05 2.17 -22.48
CA PRO A 187 1.36 2.54 -23.72
C PRO A 187 2.19 3.38 -24.67
N TYR A 188 3.22 4.08 -24.17
CA TYR A 188 4.10 4.92 -25.00
C TYR A 188 5.25 4.14 -25.67
N LYS A 189 5.48 2.89 -25.26
CA LYS A 189 6.55 2.03 -25.80
C LYS A 189 6.04 0.73 -26.38
N SER A 190 4.85 0.29 -25.98
CA SER A 190 4.22 -0.93 -26.47
C SER A 190 3.67 -0.73 -27.87
N SER A 191 3.79 -1.74 -28.73
CA SER A 191 3.07 -1.83 -30.01
C SER A 191 1.59 -2.29 -29.85
N ASN A 192 1.13 -2.43 -28.60
CA ASN A 192 -0.18 -2.96 -28.29
C ASN A 192 -1.23 -1.84 -28.26
N SER A 193 -2.17 -1.86 -29.20
CA SER A 193 -3.21 -0.83 -29.37
C SER A 193 -4.33 -0.88 -28.29
N ASP A 194 -4.33 -1.90 -27.43
CA ASP A 194 -5.38 -2.07 -26.41
C ASP A 194 -5.02 -1.44 -25.05
N LEU A 195 -3.91 -0.71 -24.98
CA LEU A 195 -3.48 -0.02 -23.76
C LEU A 195 -4.00 1.42 -23.75
N PHE A 196 -4.62 1.81 -22.63
CA PHE A 196 -5.02 3.19 -22.41
C PHE A 196 -3.81 4.06 -22.10
N LEU A 197 -3.80 5.30 -22.61
CA LEU A 197 -2.82 6.31 -22.24
C LEU A 197 -2.92 6.62 -20.75
N PHE A 198 -1.78 6.98 -20.14
CA PHE A 198 -1.78 7.35 -18.73
C PHE A 198 -2.59 8.63 -18.49
N PRO A 199 -3.25 8.76 -17.33
CA PRO A 199 -4.04 9.93 -16.99
C PRO A 199 -3.20 11.20 -17.06
N MET A 200 -3.77 12.24 -17.66
CA MET A 200 -3.16 13.56 -17.75
C MET A 200 -4.04 14.59 -17.02
N ARG A 201 -3.41 15.54 -16.38
CA ARG A 201 -4.05 16.71 -15.79
C ARG A 201 -3.33 17.97 -16.25
N ASP A 202 -4.05 18.92 -16.82
CA ASP A 202 -3.49 20.18 -17.31
C ASP A 202 -2.32 19.98 -18.29
N GLY A 203 -2.41 18.93 -19.14
CA GLY A 203 -1.37 18.57 -20.12
C GLY A 203 -0.13 17.88 -19.52
N MET A 204 -0.12 17.57 -18.23
CA MET A 204 0.96 16.85 -17.56
C MET A 204 0.51 15.47 -17.12
N PRO A 205 1.36 14.42 -17.27
CA PRO A 205 1.03 13.10 -16.77
C PRO A 205 0.94 13.12 -15.24
N THR A 206 -0.16 12.58 -14.70
CA THR A 206 -0.34 12.41 -13.25
C THR A 206 0.29 11.12 -12.72
N SER A 207 0.62 10.22 -13.64
CA SER A 207 1.24 8.93 -13.33
C SER A 207 2.68 8.89 -13.79
N HIS A 208 3.54 8.30 -12.97
CA HIS A 208 4.97 8.22 -13.22
C HIS A 208 5.44 6.77 -13.20
N VAL A 209 6.45 6.48 -14.00
CA VAL A 209 7.17 5.20 -13.92
C VAL A 209 8.36 5.38 -12.98
N MET A 210 8.53 4.44 -12.05
CA MET A 210 9.66 4.49 -11.14
C MET A 210 10.97 4.19 -11.87
N GLY A 211 12.02 4.93 -11.54
CA GLY A 211 13.38 4.68 -12.00
C GLY A 211 14.12 3.70 -11.08
N HIS A 212 15.45 3.85 -11.03
CA HIS A 212 16.28 3.02 -10.14
C HIS A 212 16.16 3.37 -8.65
N THR A 213 15.68 4.58 -8.34
CA THR A 213 15.54 5.07 -6.97
C THR A 213 14.22 4.56 -6.39
N PRO A 214 14.21 3.91 -5.20
CA PRO A 214 12.98 3.55 -4.52
C PRO A 214 12.24 4.79 -4.02
N TYR A 215 10.90 4.72 -3.97
CA TYR A 215 10.13 5.67 -3.19
C TYR A 215 10.30 5.38 -1.71
N VAL A 216 10.58 6.40 -0.91
CA VAL A 216 10.76 6.27 0.55
C VAL A 216 10.04 7.40 1.27
N GLU A 217 9.31 7.06 2.30
CA GLU A 217 8.76 7.99 3.29
C GLU A 217 9.12 7.53 4.70
N ALA A 218 9.40 8.49 5.57
CA ALA A 218 9.64 8.25 7.00
C ALA A 218 8.67 9.05 7.84
N SER A 219 8.34 8.54 9.01
CA SER A 219 7.48 9.24 9.94
C SER A 219 7.92 9.07 11.39
N VAL A 220 7.57 10.08 12.18
CA VAL A 220 7.69 10.07 13.62
C VAL A 220 6.32 10.38 14.23
N GLY A 221 5.93 9.60 15.22
CA GLY A 221 4.62 9.72 15.83
C GLY A 221 4.64 9.59 17.34
N ILE A 222 3.59 10.14 17.94
CA ILE A 222 3.29 9.99 19.36
C ILE A 222 1.93 9.30 19.45
N TYR A 223 1.87 8.21 20.19
CA TYR A 223 0.62 7.50 20.42
C TYR A 223 0.29 7.38 21.90
N ASN A 224 -0.89 6.83 22.20
CA ASN A 224 -1.43 6.79 23.56
C ASN A 224 -1.75 8.16 24.16
N ILE A 225 -1.97 9.17 23.33
CA ILE A 225 -2.45 10.49 23.77
C ILE A 225 -3.88 10.32 24.24
N PHE A 226 -4.15 10.60 25.53
CA PHE A 226 -5.43 10.34 26.21
C PHE A 226 -5.96 8.90 26.03
N LYS A 227 -5.06 7.91 25.81
CA LYS A 227 -5.37 6.50 25.53
C LYS A 227 -6.14 6.25 24.21
N LEU A 228 -6.32 7.26 23.37
CA LEU A 228 -7.14 7.21 22.16
C LEU A 228 -6.40 7.67 20.92
N LEU A 229 -5.66 8.75 21.03
CA LEU A 229 -5.17 9.48 19.88
C LEU A 229 -3.71 9.11 19.58
N HIS A 230 -3.44 8.94 18.29
CA HIS A 230 -2.12 8.84 17.69
C HIS A 230 -1.96 9.99 16.70
N ILE A 231 -0.83 10.69 16.76
CA ILE A 231 -0.46 11.77 15.85
C ILE A 231 0.89 11.42 15.24
N GLU A 232 1.00 11.52 13.93
CA GLU A 232 2.19 11.13 13.17
C GLU A 232 2.51 12.23 12.15
N TYR A 233 3.76 12.70 12.13
CA TYR A 233 4.28 13.53 11.06
C TYR A 233 5.02 12.65 10.07
N VAL A 234 4.64 12.73 8.80
CA VAL A 234 5.22 11.95 7.70
C VAL A 234 6.00 12.88 6.79
N ARG A 235 7.19 12.45 6.36
CA ARG A 235 8.05 13.14 5.40
C ARG A 235 8.39 12.22 4.23
N ARG A 236 8.20 12.73 3.02
CA ARG A 236 8.65 12.10 1.77
C ARG A 236 10.13 12.37 1.59
N LEU A 237 10.94 11.33 1.33
CA LEU A 237 12.39 11.43 1.24
C LEU A 237 12.92 11.38 -0.20
N THR A 238 12.17 10.74 -1.11
CA THR A 238 12.54 10.58 -2.51
C THR A 238 11.42 11.10 -3.43
N TYR A 239 11.72 11.33 -4.70
CA TYR A 239 10.77 11.86 -5.70
C TYR A 239 10.11 13.19 -5.26
N THR A 240 10.87 14.04 -4.57
CA THR A 240 10.38 15.33 -4.07
C THR A 240 10.33 16.41 -5.14
N ASP A 241 10.92 16.15 -6.30
CA ASP A 241 11.06 17.09 -7.40
C ASP A 241 9.88 17.05 -8.39
N ILE A 242 8.99 16.04 -8.24
CA ILE A 242 7.77 15.93 -9.03
C ILE A 242 6.86 17.11 -8.69
N PRO A 243 6.37 17.87 -9.68
CA PRO A 243 5.47 19.00 -9.44
C PRO A 243 4.17 18.54 -8.75
N GLY A 244 3.70 19.33 -7.78
CA GLY A 244 2.41 19.09 -7.10
C GLY A 244 2.41 18.00 -6.01
N VAL A 245 3.50 17.26 -5.80
CA VAL A 245 3.53 16.19 -4.79
C VAL A 245 3.60 16.72 -3.37
N LYS A 246 2.96 16.01 -2.46
CA LYS A 246 3.01 16.29 -1.01
C LYS A 246 4.37 15.86 -0.44
N LYS A 247 5.16 16.81 0.07
CA LYS A 247 6.49 16.56 0.66
C LYS A 247 6.44 16.17 2.13
N GLY A 248 5.34 16.47 2.83
CA GLY A 248 5.11 16.12 4.23
C GLY A 248 3.68 16.38 4.65
N GLY A 249 3.30 15.85 5.80
CA GLY A 249 1.97 16.03 6.33
C GLY A 249 1.76 15.37 7.68
N VAL A 250 0.73 15.79 8.39
CA VAL A 250 0.31 15.20 9.66
C VAL A 250 -0.78 14.18 9.40
N ARG A 251 -0.73 13.07 10.12
CA ARG A 251 -1.74 12.01 10.09
C ARG A 251 -2.22 11.73 11.50
N PHE A 252 -3.47 11.35 11.61
CA PHE A 252 -4.13 11.02 12.87
C PHE A 252 -4.62 9.57 12.83
N MET A 253 -4.65 8.92 13.99
CA MET A 253 -5.29 7.63 14.15
C MET A 253 -6.03 7.63 15.50
N ILE A 254 -7.25 7.13 15.51
CA ILE A 254 -8.01 6.91 16.73
C ILE A 254 -7.95 5.41 17.02
N LEU A 255 -7.29 5.03 18.09
CA LEU A 255 -7.15 3.65 18.56
C LEU A 255 -7.69 3.59 19.99
N MET A 256 -8.81 2.90 20.16
CA MET A 256 -9.27 2.55 21.52
C MET A 256 -8.49 1.32 21.98
N ILE A 257 -7.58 1.51 22.94
CA ILE A 257 -6.88 0.41 23.62
C ILE A 257 -7.64 0.18 24.91
N PHE A 258 -8.46 -0.87 24.92
CA PHE A 258 -9.18 -1.34 26.09
C PHE A 258 -8.31 -2.32 26.88
#